data_e8998c160df467cd25fc0fec28579565
#
_entry.id   e8998c160df467cd25fc0fec28579565
#
_cell.length_a   1.000
_cell.length_b   1.000
_cell.length_c   1.000
_cell.angle_alpha   90.00
_cell.angle_beta   90.00
_cell.angle_gamma   90.00
#
_symmetry.space_group_name_H-M   'P 1'
#
loop_
_entity.id
_entity.type
_entity.pdbx_description
1 polymer ?
#
loop_
_entity_poly.entity_id
_entity_poly.type
_entity_poly.pdbx_seq_one_letter_code
_entity_poly.pdbx_strand_id
1 'polypeptide(L)'
;MDQILCALFHKHIIVVDMNTALDKKIENVLDQADRMFIATSVGGNSSGASVFFSRDGEDLVFFTFHPTRKAEQIRLNPRVHVVIWPKGQEGIEGLQIDGECYKIKDENEKKKAYELVLNTTEAFKEFMEDEFL
;
A
#
# COMPACT_ATOMS: atom_id res chain seq x y z
N MET A 1 15.67 13.63 5.63
CA MET A 1 14.78 13.20 4.54
C MET A 1 13.40 13.00 5.12
N ASP A 2 12.43 13.75 4.61
CA ASP A 2 11.08 13.64 5.12
C ASP A 2 10.43 12.36 4.63
N GLN A 3 9.69 11.72 5.52
CA GLN A 3 9.01 10.47 5.24
C GLN A 3 7.51 10.71 5.25
N ILE A 4 6.82 10.13 4.29
CA ILE A 4 5.37 10.18 4.22
C ILE A 4 4.84 8.77 4.42
N LEU A 5 4.03 8.60 5.46
CA LEU A 5 3.22 7.41 5.65
C LEU A 5 1.83 7.69 5.12
N CYS A 6 1.38 6.85 4.23
CA CYS A 6 0.06 6.99 3.62
C CYS A 6 -0.82 5.82 4.01
N ALA A 7 -2.08 6.12 4.29
CA ALA A 7 -3.11 5.10 4.46
C ALA A 7 -3.95 5.03 3.20
N LEU A 8 -4.10 3.84 2.66
CA LEU A 8 -4.99 3.58 1.55
C LEU A 8 -6.30 3.04 2.11
N PHE A 9 -7.37 3.83 1.97
CA PHE A 9 -8.70 3.40 2.36
C PHE A 9 -9.36 2.76 1.15
N HIS A 10 -9.50 1.44 1.17
CA HIS A 10 -10.14 0.74 0.07
C HIS A 10 -11.66 0.80 0.23
N LYS A 11 -12.28 1.68 -0.51
CA LYS A 11 -13.75 1.78 -0.51
C LYS A 11 -14.38 0.90 -1.57
N HIS A 12 -13.61 0.41 -2.52
CA HIS A 12 -14.12 -0.42 -3.61
C HIS A 12 -13.13 -1.50 -3.98
N ILE A 13 -13.29 -2.67 -3.35
CA ILE A 13 -12.77 -3.88 -3.95
C ILE A 13 -13.78 -4.23 -5.03
N ILE A 14 -13.37 -4.20 -6.30
CA ILE A 14 -14.27 -4.59 -7.39
C ILE A 14 -14.40 -6.11 -7.33
N VAL A 15 -15.37 -6.57 -6.59
CA VAL A 15 -15.72 -7.97 -6.50
C VAL A 15 -17.09 -8.13 -7.12
N VAL A 16 -17.16 -8.84 -8.23
CA VAL A 16 -18.40 -9.02 -8.98
C VAL A 16 -19.35 -9.99 -8.28
N ASP A 17 -18.84 -10.79 -7.35
CA ASP A 17 -19.66 -11.76 -6.62
C ASP A 17 -19.10 -11.97 -5.21
N MET A 18 -19.84 -11.54 -4.21
CA MET A 18 -19.45 -11.59 -2.81
C MET A 18 -19.87 -12.90 -2.17
N ASN A 19 -19.04 -13.91 -2.26
CA ASN A 19 -19.26 -15.12 -1.48
C ASN A 19 -18.10 -15.32 -0.49
N THR A 20 -18.32 -16.13 0.53
CA THR A 20 -17.36 -16.37 1.62
C THR A 20 -16.02 -16.88 1.12
N ALA A 21 -16.02 -17.70 0.06
CA ALA A 21 -14.80 -18.25 -0.51
C ALA A 21 -13.95 -17.16 -1.17
N LEU A 22 -14.60 -16.18 -1.81
CA LEU A 22 -13.91 -15.05 -2.44
C LEU A 22 -13.32 -14.12 -1.39
N ASP A 23 -14.06 -13.86 -0.31
CA ASP A 23 -13.56 -13.03 0.79
C ASP A 23 -12.31 -13.64 1.42
N LYS A 24 -12.30 -14.95 1.60
CA LYS A 24 -11.12 -15.65 2.11
C LYS A 24 -9.93 -15.57 1.16
N LYS A 25 -10.16 -15.64 -0.14
CA LYS A 25 -9.09 -15.46 -1.13
C LYS A 25 -8.48 -14.07 -1.07
N ILE A 26 -9.32 -13.06 -0.94
CA ILE A 26 -8.87 -11.67 -0.80
C ILE A 26 -7.99 -11.54 0.44
N GLU A 27 -8.46 -12.02 1.58
CA GLU A 27 -7.69 -11.96 2.81
C GLU A 27 -6.37 -12.73 2.70
N ASN A 28 -6.37 -13.89 2.09
CA ASN A 28 -5.16 -14.67 1.89
C ASN A 28 -4.13 -13.92 1.05
N VAL A 29 -4.56 -13.29 -0.03
CA VAL A 29 -3.65 -12.48 -0.87
C VAL A 29 -3.05 -11.35 -0.04
N LEU A 30 -3.89 -10.63 0.69
CA LEU A 30 -3.44 -9.50 1.52
C LEU A 30 -2.48 -9.95 2.62
N ASP A 31 -2.75 -11.09 3.25
CA ASP A 31 -1.92 -11.61 4.34
C ASP A 31 -0.58 -12.17 3.86
N GLN A 32 -0.51 -12.65 2.63
CA GLN A 32 0.70 -13.25 2.07
C GLN A 32 1.56 -12.26 1.27
N ALA A 33 1.07 -11.07 1.05
CA ALA A 33 1.77 -10.05 0.29
C ALA A 33 2.46 -9.06 1.22
N ASP A 34 3.63 -8.56 0.81
CA ASP A 34 4.35 -7.51 1.51
C ASP A 34 4.66 -6.32 0.61
N ARG A 35 4.34 -6.44 -0.67
CA ARG A 35 4.52 -5.38 -1.66
C ARG A 35 3.26 -5.21 -2.47
N MET A 36 3.04 -3.98 -2.87
CA MET A 36 1.98 -3.64 -3.80
C MET A 36 2.53 -2.70 -4.87
N PHE A 37 1.91 -2.73 -6.03
CA PHE A 37 2.17 -1.76 -7.07
C PHE A 37 1.08 -0.70 -6.97
N ILE A 38 1.48 0.56 -6.81
CA ILE A 38 0.53 1.67 -6.69
C ILE A 38 0.64 2.59 -7.90
N ALA A 39 -0.50 2.88 -8.50
CA ALA A 39 -0.61 3.81 -9.61
C ALA A 39 -1.27 5.09 -9.14
N THR A 40 -0.66 6.21 -9.50
CA THR A 40 -1.11 7.55 -9.15
C THR A 40 -1.24 8.39 -10.41
N SER A 41 -2.03 9.45 -10.36
CA SER A 41 -2.21 10.31 -11.54
C SER A 41 -2.57 11.73 -11.15
N VAL A 42 -2.14 12.69 -11.97
CA VAL A 42 -2.55 14.09 -11.89
C VAL A 42 -2.61 14.64 -13.31
N GLY A 43 -3.76 15.19 -13.69
CA GLY A 43 -3.92 15.88 -14.97
C GLY A 43 -3.53 15.04 -16.19
N GLY A 44 -3.88 13.76 -16.21
CA GLY A 44 -3.54 12.88 -17.31
C GLY A 44 -2.14 12.28 -17.25
N ASN A 45 -1.29 12.70 -16.32
CA ASN A 45 0.02 12.11 -16.10
C ASN A 45 -0.08 11.02 -15.05
N SER A 46 0.28 9.80 -15.43
CA SER A 46 0.25 8.66 -14.53
C SER A 46 1.65 8.23 -14.11
N SER A 47 1.73 7.62 -12.94
CA SER A 47 2.97 7.08 -12.40
C SER A 47 2.66 5.77 -11.68
N GLY A 48 3.63 4.89 -11.64
CA GLY A 48 3.52 3.63 -10.92
C GLY A 48 4.78 3.32 -10.16
N ALA A 49 4.63 2.68 -9.01
CA ALA A 49 5.76 2.31 -8.18
C ALA A 49 5.40 1.11 -7.32
N SER A 50 6.42 0.32 -6.99
CA SER A 50 6.29 -0.75 -6.01
C SER A 50 6.61 -0.21 -4.63
N VAL A 51 5.77 -0.51 -3.65
CA VAL A 51 5.98 -0.07 -2.27
C VAL A 51 5.74 -1.23 -1.32
N PHE A 52 6.42 -1.20 -0.17
CA PHE A 52 6.12 -2.11 0.92
C PHE A 52 4.86 -1.63 1.63
N PHE A 53 4.02 -2.56 2.04
CA PHE A 53 2.78 -2.22 2.73
C PHE A 53 2.45 -3.23 3.83
N SER A 54 1.53 -2.84 4.68
CA SER A 54 0.93 -3.72 5.66
C SER A 54 -0.56 -3.42 5.80
N ARG A 55 -1.30 -4.36 6.34
CA ARG A 55 -2.70 -4.16 6.66
C ARG A 55 -2.88 -3.57 8.05
N ASP A 56 -3.83 -2.66 8.17
CA ASP A 56 -4.33 -2.17 9.45
C ASP A 56 -5.85 -2.26 9.39
N GLY A 57 -6.40 -3.41 9.80
CA GLY A 57 -7.82 -3.69 9.61
C GLY A 57 -8.16 -3.80 8.14
N GLU A 58 -9.06 -2.97 7.65
CA GLU A 58 -9.44 -2.90 6.24
C GLU A 58 -8.60 -1.90 5.45
N ASP A 59 -7.73 -1.18 6.13
CA ASP A 59 -6.86 -0.20 5.49
C ASP A 59 -5.52 -0.82 5.12
N LEU A 60 -4.89 -0.23 4.11
CA LEU A 60 -3.51 -0.56 3.75
C LEU A 60 -2.64 0.65 4.10
N VAL A 61 -1.55 0.40 4.77
CA VAL A 61 -0.60 1.45 5.13
C VAL A 61 0.73 1.19 4.45
N PHE A 62 1.36 2.23 3.96
CA PHE A 62 2.64 2.11 3.31
C PHE A 62 3.49 3.34 3.59
N PHE A 63 4.77 3.19 3.30
CA PHE A 63 5.78 4.17 3.61
C PHE A 63 6.44 4.61 2.31
N THR A 64 6.59 5.91 2.14
CA THR A 64 7.31 6.47 1.00
C THR A 64 8.11 7.67 1.43
N PHE A 65 9.15 7.97 0.69
CA PHE A 65 9.99 9.13 0.96
C PHE A 65 9.46 10.38 0.27
N HIS A 66 9.75 11.49 0.86
CA HIS A 66 9.44 12.80 0.30
C HIS A 66 10.76 13.53 -0.01
N PRO A 67 10.92 14.22 -1.13
CA PRO A 67 9.95 14.32 -2.22
C PRO A 67 10.06 13.15 -3.20
N THR A 68 8.93 12.58 -3.57
CA THR A 68 8.85 11.63 -4.67
C THR A 68 7.67 11.99 -5.56
N ARG A 69 7.72 11.49 -6.80
CA ARG A 69 6.63 11.76 -7.75
C ARG A 69 5.30 11.22 -7.25
N LYS A 70 5.29 9.99 -6.71
CA LYS A 70 4.04 9.41 -6.19
C LYS A 70 3.51 10.17 -4.99
N ALA A 71 4.38 10.60 -4.07
CA ALA A 71 3.95 11.37 -2.91
C ALA A 71 3.30 12.69 -3.32
N GLU A 72 3.89 13.39 -4.29
CA GLU A 72 3.33 14.64 -4.79
C GLU A 72 2.02 14.41 -5.54
N GLN A 73 1.93 13.37 -6.35
CA GLN A 73 0.69 13.07 -7.07
C GLN A 73 -0.43 12.69 -6.10
N ILE A 74 -0.14 11.92 -5.06
CA ILE A 74 -1.13 11.57 -4.03
C ILE A 74 -1.64 12.82 -3.32
N ARG A 75 -0.74 13.76 -3.02
CA ARG A 75 -1.12 15.02 -2.39
C ARG A 75 -2.14 15.80 -3.24
N LEU A 76 -1.93 15.82 -4.54
CA LEU A 76 -2.77 16.56 -5.48
C LEU A 76 -4.03 15.79 -5.90
N ASN A 77 -3.95 14.48 -5.95
CA ASN A 77 -5.06 13.60 -6.31
C ASN A 77 -5.01 12.33 -5.46
N PRO A 78 -5.89 12.19 -4.48
CA PRO A 78 -5.84 11.04 -3.57
C PRO A 78 -6.30 9.73 -4.20
N ARG A 79 -6.92 9.76 -5.37
CA ARG A 79 -7.39 8.52 -6.02
C ARG A 79 -6.22 7.73 -6.55
N VAL A 80 -6.16 6.46 -6.16
CA VAL A 80 -5.09 5.56 -6.55
C VAL A 80 -5.65 4.21 -6.97
N HIS A 81 -4.85 3.47 -7.72
CA HIS A 81 -5.14 2.08 -8.06
C HIS A 81 -3.97 1.23 -7.59
N VAL A 82 -4.28 0.09 -6.97
CA VAL A 82 -3.28 -0.78 -6.38
C VAL A 82 -3.43 -2.18 -6.94
N VAL A 83 -2.29 -2.81 -7.23
CA VAL A 83 -2.24 -4.21 -7.64
C VAL A 83 -1.37 -4.96 -6.64
N ILE A 84 -1.87 -6.08 -6.14
CA ILE A 84 -1.21 -6.88 -5.12
C ILE A 84 -1.18 -8.35 -5.55
N TRP A 85 -0.02 -8.98 -5.39
CA TRP A 85 0.16 -10.42 -5.62
C TRP A 85 0.61 -11.10 -4.34
N PRO A 86 0.19 -12.37 -4.12
CA PRO A 86 0.78 -13.18 -3.06
C PRO A 86 2.26 -13.39 -3.33
N LYS A 87 3.05 -13.42 -2.28
CA LYS A 87 4.48 -13.63 -2.37
C LYS A 87 4.78 -15.00 -3.02
N GLY A 88 5.59 -14.99 -4.07
CA GLY A 88 5.97 -16.22 -4.77
C GLY A 88 4.95 -16.75 -5.79
N GLN A 89 3.85 -16.02 -6.00
CA GLN A 89 2.79 -16.43 -6.93
C GLN A 89 2.41 -15.32 -7.91
N GLU A 90 3.40 -14.58 -8.37
CA GLU A 90 3.18 -13.45 -9.26
C GLU A 90 2.45 -13.87 -10.54
N GLY A 91 1.43 -13.13 -10.89
CA GLY A 91 0.71 -13.29 -12.14
C GLY A 91 -0.39 -14.34 -12.15
N ILE A 92 -0.57 -15.10 -11.09
CA ILE A 92 -1.59 -16.16 -11.04
C ILE A 92 -2.85 -15.67 -10.33
N GLU A 93 -2.70 -15.14 -9.12
CA GLU A 93 -3.81 -14.57 -8.36
C GLU A 93 -3.40 -13.19 -7.87
N GLY A 94 -4.05 -12.18 -8.38
CA GLY A 94 -3.78 -10.81 -7.97
C GLY A 94 -5.05 -10.10 -7.54
N LEU A 95 -4.89 -9.06 -6.74
CA LEU A 95 -5.95 -8.16 -6.37
C LEU A 95 -5.73 -6.83 -7.05
N GLN A 96 -6.83 -6.23 -7.50
CA GLN A 96 -6.85 -4.85 -7.97
C GLN A 96 -7.80 -4.08 -7.06
N ILE A 97 -7.33 -2.99 -6.53
CA ILE A 97 -8.08 -2.17 -5.58
C ILE A 97 -8.07 -0.73 -6.03
N ASP A 98 -9.25 -0.15 -6.19
CA ASP A 98 -9.39 1.29 -6.35
C ASP A 98 -9.64 1.89 -4.98
N GLY A 99 -8.95 2.96 -4.65
CA GLY A 99 -9.11 3.58 -3.35
C GLY A 99 -8.63 5.01 -3.31
N GLU A 100 -8.66 5.56 -2.11
CA GLU A 100 -8.16 6.89 -1.83
C GLU A 100 -7.02 6.79 -0.83
N CYS A 101 -5.97 7.55 -1.07
CA CYS A 101 -4.77 7.53 -0.27
C CYS A 101 -4.52 8.89 0.35
N TYR A 102 -4.33 8.91 1.66
CA TYR A 102 -4.11 10.13 2.42
C TYR A 102 -2.87 10.01 3.28
N LYS A 103 -2.18 11.14 3.44
CA LYS A 103 -1.07 11.24 4.36
C LYS A 103 -1.56 11.08 5.79
N ILE A 104 -0.92 10.23 6.55
CA ILE A 104 -1.18 10.11 7.99
C ILE A 104 -0.53 11.31 8.67
N LYS A 105 -1.32 12.11 9.38
CA LYS A 105 -0.86 13.35 10.03
C LYS A 105 -0.62 13.19 11.53
N ASP A 106 -1.38 12.34 12.18
CA ASP A 106 -1.23 12.11 13.62
C ASP A 106 0.06 11.34 13.91
N GLU A 107 0.86 11.84 14.83
CA GLU A 107 2.17 11.26 15.15
C GLU A 107 2.06 9.83 15.71
N ASN A 108 1.04 9.56 16.52
CA ASN A 108 0.83 8.23 17.07
C ASN A 108 0.42 7.23 15.98
N GLU A 109 -0.43 7.67 15.04
CA GLU A 109 -0.83 6.84 13.91
C GLU A 109 0.35 6.59 12.97
N LYS A 110 1.19 7.59 12.74
CA LYS A 110 2.41 7.43 11.93
C LYS A 110 3.32 6.37 12.54
N LYS A 111 3.54 6.45 13.83
CA LYS A 111 4.39 5.49 14.55
C LYS A 111 3.84 4.08 14.45
N LYS A 112 2.54 3.93 14.65
CA LYS A 112 1.87 2.64 14.55
C LYS A 112 2.00 2.06 13.13
N ALA A 113 1.74 2.87 12.12
CA ALA A 113 1.84 2.44 10.72
C ALA A 113 3.27 2.06 10.36
N TYR A 114 4.26 2.83 10.79
CA TYR A 114 5.66 2.55 10.57
C TYR A 114 6.05 1.21 11.19
N GLU A 115 5.66 0.97 12.43
CA GLU A 115 5.94 -0.28 13.12
C GLU A 115 5.27 -1.48 12.43
N LEU A 116 4.04 -1.31 11.96
CA LEU A 116 3.35 -2.35 11.21
C LEU A 116 4.11 -2.74 9.95
N VAL A 117 4.55 -1.77 9.16
CA VAL A 117 5.30 -2.05 7.93
C VAL A 117 6.65 -2.68 8.24
N LEU A 118 7.37 -2.17 9.24
CA LEU A 118 8.66 -2.74 9.65
C LEU A 118 8.53 -4.20 10.10
N ASN A 119 7.50 -4.49 10.88
CA ASN A 119 7.35 -5.82 11.47
C ASN A 119 6.76 -6.84 10.51
N THR A 120 6.08 -6.38 9.47
CA THR A 120 5.44 -7.27 8.50
C THR A 120 6.36 -7.63 7.35
N THR A 121 7.29 -6.75 7.00
CA THR A 121 8.14 -6.94 5.82
C THR A 121 9.62 -6.98 6.20
N GLU A 122 10.20 -8.18 6.21
CA GLU A 122 11.62 -8.38 6.55
C GLU A 122 12.54 -7.60 5.61
N ALA A 123 12.23 -7.60 4.32
CA ALA A 123 13.03 -6.89 3.33
C ALA A 123 13.05 -5.38 3.56
N PHE A 124 11.90 -4.80 3.96
CA PHE A 124 11.83 -3.38 4.28
C PHE A 124 12.63 -3.05 5.55
N LYS A 125 12.53 -3.91 6.54
CA LYS A 125 13.28 -3.75 7.78
C LYS A 125 14.79 -3.75 7.52
N GLU A 126 15.27 -4.72 6.74
CA GLU A 126 16.68 -4.78 6.35
C GLU A 126 17.11 -3.53 5.58
N PHE A 127 16.31 -3.10 4.63
CA PHE A 127 16.58 -1.90 3.86
C PHE A 127 16.72 -0.67 4.78
N MET A 128 15.81 -0.50 5.73
CA MET A 128 15.83 0.64 6.64
C MET A 128 17.03 0.58 7.60
N GLU A 129 17.37 -0.59 8.09
CA GLU A 129 18.52 -0.76 8.97
C GLU A 129 19.83 -0.45 8.25
N ASP A 130 19.97 -0.89 7.00
CA ASP A 130 21.19 -0.70 6.23
C ASP A 130 21.36 0.75 5.74
N GLU A 131 20.29 1.42 5.36
CA GLU A 131 20.35 2.71 4.69
C GLU A 131 20.04 3.90 5.59
N PHE A 132 19.23 3.73 6.64
CA PHE A 132 18.67 4.85 7.39
C PHE A 132 18.76 4.73 8.91
N LEU A 133 19.15 3.61 9.41
CA LEU A 133 19.34 3.39 10.86
C LEU A 133 20.83 3.12 11.21
#